data_d501554ec35173b50a34ad74598e678e
#
_entry.id   d501554ec35173b50a34ad74598e678e
#
_cell.length_a   1.000
_cell.length_b   1.000
_cell.length_c   1.000
_cell.angle_alpha   90.00
_cell.angle_beta   90.00
_cell.angle_gamma   90.00
#
_symmetry.space_group_name_H-M   'P 1'
#
loop_
_entity.id
_entity.type
_entity.pdbx_description
1 polymer ?
#
loop_
_entity_poly.entity_id
_entity_poly.type
_entity_poly.pdbx_seq_one_letter_code
_entity_poly.pdbx_strand_id
1 'polypeptide(L)'
;LVLFQMSGCVFLVLGIWVILDPTKTHIFHLTATDGVPLDLVLYLAYFLIVIGCVIIFGGFCGCCGSLYERRSLLIAYFVFLFLLLCAELAVAIVTLVYREEFLKGLEGRLMNRFKEHYGQDSNIFTQAIDQAQFRFNCCGILSDNDYATTKWKNESVGISNRSRVNVPVTCCILANPDVEESWQHPQAKDETACQDTEYERHRLARHKKGCLEDLKTWFKEDTMILIGLGIGIAFLHVSDYYFPIFCSNVSKNVTSLFHIYAKELRGYEAFF
;
A
#
# COMPACT_ATOMS: atom_id res chain seq x y z
N LEU A 1 11.42 -16.82 11.38
CA LEU A 1 12.73 -16.21 11.17
C LEU A 1 13.14 -16.17 9.70
N VAL A 2 13.10 -17.31 8.96
CA VAL A 2 13.48 -17.35 7.53
C VAL A 2 12.55 -16.45 6.67
N LEU A 3 11.24 -16.51 6.86
CA LEU A 3 10.28 -15.67 6.14
C LEU A 3 10.54 -14.18 6.40
N PHE A 4 10.85 -13.84 7.64
CA PHE A 4 11.20 -12.48 8.05
C PHE A 4 12.49 -12.00 7.34
N GLN A 5 13.50 -12.85 7.29
CA GLN A 5 14.75 -12.55 6.57
C GLN A 5 14.55 -12.36 5.08
N MET A 6 13.73 -13.21 4.46
CA MET A 6 13.39 -13.11 3.02
C MET A 6 12.65 -11.80 2.72
N SER A 7 11.73 -11.35 3.58
CA SER A 7 11.04 -10.07 3.39
C SER A 7 12.00 -8.87 3.43
N GLY A 8 12.98 -8.88 4.33
CA GLY A 8 14.02 -7.84 4.37
C GLY A 8 14.86 -7.78 3.10
N CYS A 9 15.23 -8.94 2.54
CA CYS A 9 15.94 -9.00 1.25
C CYS A 9 15.09 -8.44 0.10
N VAL A 10 13.79 -8.75 0.06
CA VAL A 10 12.88 -8.24 -0.96
C VAL A 10 12.78 -6.71 -0.88
N PHE A 11 12.58 -6.12 0.30
CA PHE A 11 12.53 -4.67 0.45
C PHE A 11 13.84 -3.98 0.04
N LEU A 12 14.97 -4.58 0.41
CA LEU A 12 16.29 -4.04 0.03
C LEU A 12 16.50 -4.08 -1.48
N VAL A 13 16.19 -5.20 -2.14
CA VAL A 13 16.31 -5.34 -3.59
C VAL A 13 15.37 -4.38 -4.31
N LEU A 14 14.12 -4.26 -3.88
CA LEU A 14 13.15 -3.33 -4.47
C LEU A 14 13.61 -1.87 -4.32
N GLY A 15 14.09 -1.48 -3.14
CA GLY A 15 14.60 -0.12 -2.90
C GLY A 15 15.81 0.20 -3.77
N ILE A 16 16.77 -0.71 -3.88
CA ILE A 16 17.95 -0.56 -4.75
C ILE A 16 17.52 -0.54 -6.21
N TRP A 17 16.61 -1.41 -6.63
CA TRP A 17 16.13 -1.44 -8.01
C TRP A 17 15.47 -0.12 -8.43
N VAL A 18 14.63 0.47 -7.57
CA VAL A 18 14.01 1.77 -7.84
C VAL A 18 15.06 2.87 -8.02
N ILE A 19 16.17 2.84 -7.27
CA ILE A 19 17.24 3.83 -7.40
C ILE A 19 18.09 3.60 -8.64
N LEU A 20 18.37 2.34 -8.99
CA LEU A 20 19.28 1.98 -10.09
C LEU A 20 18.61 1.98 -11.47
N ASP A 21 17.29 1.97 -11.55
CA ASP A 21 16.58 1.96 -12.84
C ASP A 21 16.53 3.38 -13.45
N PRO A 22 17.45 3.70 -14.38
CA PRO A 22 17.52 5.03 -14.98
C PRO A 22 16.30 5.35 -15.85
N THR A 23 15.62 4.33 -16.38
CA THR A 23 14.44 4.49 -17.23
C THR A 23 13.27 5.02 -16.40
N LYS A 24 13.12 4.51 -15.19
CA LYS A 24 12.05 4.95 -14.27
C LYS A 24 12.40 6.29 -13.64
N THR A 25 13.67 6.53 -13.32
CA THR A 25 14.13 7.85 -12.86
C THR A 25 13.87 8.91 -13.93
N HIS A 26 14.05 8.60 -15.23
CA HIS A 26 13.73 9.49 -16.34
C HIS A 26 12.21 9.68 -16.54
N ILE A 27 11.42 8.61 -16.44
CA ILE A 27 9.95 8.68 -16.48
C ILE A 27 9.44 9.46 -15.28
N PHE A 28 10.01 9.26 -14.09
CA PHE A 28 9.72 10.06 -12.92
C PHE A 28 10.17 11.51 -13.05
N HIS A 29 11.29 11.80 -13.73
CA HIS A 29 11.70 13.16 -14.06
C HIS A 29 10.72 13.87 -15.00
N LEU A 30 10.16 13.15 -15.96
CA LEU A 30 9.16 13.70 -16.89
C LEU A 30 7.79 13.87 -16.21
N THR A 31 7.49 13.05 -15.19
CA THR A 31 6.22 13.11 -14.43
C THR A 31 6.31 13.98 -13.17
N ALA A 32 7.51 14.26 -12.68
CA ALA A 32 7.74 15.04 -11.46
C ALA A 32 7.57 16.55 -11.65
N THR A 33 7.33 17.03 -12.89
CA THR A 33 7.25 18.46 -13.15
C THR A 33 6.06 19.12 -12.46
N ASP A 34 5.00 18.38 -12.06
CA ASP A 34 3.79 19.02 -11.52
C ASP A 34 2.99 18.26 -10.44
N GLY A 35 3.59 17.46 -9.56
CA GLY A 35 2.70 16.97 -8.50
C GLY A 35 3.18 15.95 -7.48
N VAL A 36 4.08 15.07 -7.83
CA VAL A 36 4.78 14.23 -6.86
C VAL A 36 6.24 14.65 -6.91
N PRO A 37 6.79 15.26 -5.86
CA PRO A 37 8.20 15.63 -5.88
C PRO A 37 9.02 14.36 -6.11
N LEU A 38 9.97 14.42 -7.06
CA LEU A 38 10.95 13.35 -7.31
C LEU A 38 11.55 12.86 -5.99
N ASP A 39 11.70 13.79 -5.06
CA ASP A 39 12.11 13.55 -3.69
C ASP A 39 11.25 12.49 -2.98
N LEU A 40 9.94 12.43 -3.23
CA LEU A 40 9.07 11.46 -2.53
C LEU A 40 9.38 10.01 -2.95
N VAL A 41 9.59 9.76 -4.24
CA VAL A 41 9.93 8.41 -4.73
C VAL A 41 11.32 8.00 -4.25
N LEU A 42 12.25 8.96 -4.28
CA LEU A 42 13.60 8.75 -3.76
C LEU A 42 13.57 8.50 -2.24
N TYR A 43 12.78 9.27 -1.48
CA TYR A 43 12.58 9.02 -0.05
C TYR A 43 11.94 7.67 0.22
N LEU A 44 10.95 7.25 -0.57
CA LEU A 44 10.35 5.91 -0.45
C LEU A 44 11.36 4.81 -0.75
N ALA A 45 12.20 4.98 -1.77
CA ALA A 45 13.24 4.01 -2.10
C ALA A 45 14.29 3.90 -0.98
N TYR A 46 14.77 5.03 -0.45
CA TYR A 46 15.66 5.02 0.72
C TYR A 46 14.99 4.42 1.96
N PHE A 47 13.73 4.71 2.19
CA PHE A 47 12.96 4.14 3.29
C PHE A 47 12.86 2.62 3.17
N LEU A 48 12.60 2.07 1.96
CA LEU A 48 12.60 0.62 1.72
C LEU A 48 13.97 -0.01 1.99
N ILE A 49 15.06 0.65 1.58
CA ILE A 49 16.43 0.17 1.85
C ILE A 49 16.71 0.13 3.35
N VAL A 50 16.38 1.22 4.05
CA VAL A 50 16.61 1.31 5.51
C VAL A 50 15.82 0.23 6.24
N ILE A 51 14.52 0.07 5.92
CA ILE A 51 13.68 -0.98 6.51
C ILE A 51 14.24 -2.37 6.19
N GLY A 52 14.60 -2.63 4.94
CA GLY A 52 15.20 -3.89 4.52
C GLY A 52 16.47 -4.24 5.34
N CYS A 53 17.37 -3.26 5.49
CA CYS A 53 18.58 -3.41 6.31
C CYS A 53 18.27 -3.69 7.79
N VAL A 54 17.30 -2.99 8.37
CA VAL A 54 16.88 -3.15 9.77
C VAL A 54 16.29 -4.54 10.00
N ILE A 55 15.46 -5.03 9.07
CA ILE A 55 14.88 -6.38 9.13
C ILE A 55 15.97 -7.46 9.03
N ILE A 56 16.90 -7.32 8.08
CA ILE A 56 18.02 -8.27 7.92
C ILE A 56 18.90 -8.29 9.16
N PHE A 57 19.24 -7.13 9.70
CA PHE A 57 20.04 -7.02 10.92
C PHE A 57 19.34 -7.65 12.13
N GLY A 58 18.03 -7.37 12.32
CA GLY A 58 17.23 -7.98 13.37
C GLY A 58 17.18 -9.51 13.25
N GLY A 59 16.92 -10.03 12.05
CA GLY A 59 16.94 -11.47 11.77
C GLY A 59 18.30 -12.11 12.00
N PHE A 60 19.40 -11.43 11.64
CA PHE A 60 20.75 -11.87 11.92
C PHE A 60 21.04 -11.96 13.44
N CYS A 61 20.66 -10.94 14.20
CA CYS A 61 20.79 -10.95 15.66
C CYS A 61 20.02 -12.11 16.28
N GLY A 62 18.80 -12.39 15.80
CA GLY A 62 17.99 -13.52 16.27
C GLY A 62 18.63 -14.86 15.95
N CYS A 63 19.12 -15.04 14.72
CA CYS A 63 19.77 -16.27 14.28
C CYS A 63 21.10 -16.53 15.03
N CYS A 64 21.99 -15.55 15.06
CA CYS A 64 23.27 -15.66 15.76
C CYS A 64 23.09 -15.78 17.28
N GLY A 65 22.10 -15.06 17.85
CA GLY A 65 21.75 -15.14 19.26
C GLY A 65 21.34 -16.56 19.68
N SER A 66 20.54 -17.22 18.82
CA SER A 66 20.08 -18.60 19.03
C SER A 66 21.18 -19.63 18.84
N LEU A 67 21.99 -19.48 17.76
CA LEU A 67 23.06 -20.45 17.46
C LEU A 67 24.22 -20.40 18.44
N TYR A 68 24.61 -19.20 18.89
CA TYR A 68 25.76 -19.02 19.79
C TYR A 68 25.36 -18.87 21.27
N GLU A 69 24.08 -19.03 21.60
CA GLU A 69 23.51 -18.86 22.95
C GLU A 69 23.95 -17.56 23.65
N ARG A 70 24.25 -16.52 22.87
CA ARG A 70 24.71 -15.22 23.37
C ARG A 70 23.51 -14.42 23.90
N ARG A 71 23.40 -14.34 25.22
CA ARG A 71 22.30 -13.63 25.91
C ARG A 71 22.14 -12.19 25.44
N SER A 72 23.22 -11.46 25.13
CA SER A 72 23.18 -10.07 24.67
C SER A 72 22.49 -9.92 23.32
N LEU A 73 22.80 -10.82 22.37
CA LEU A 73 22.15 -10.79 21.04
C LEU A 73 20.66 -11.17 21.13
N LEU A 74 20.35 -12.11 22.01
CA LEU A 74 18.96 -12.51 22.24
C LEU A 74 18.14 -11.36 22.84
N ILE A 75 18.70 -10.65 23.83
CA ILE A 75 18.06 -9.48 24.44
C ILE A 75 17.87 -8.38 23.39
N ALA A 76 18.87 -8.09 22.56
CA ALA A 76 18.76 -7.11 21.49
C ALA A 76 17.63 -7.47 20.49
N TYR A 77 17.52 -8.74 20.12
CA TYR A 77 16.44 -9.24 19.28
C TYR A 77 15.06 -9.07 19.92
N PHE A 78 14.91 -9.39 21.20
CA PHE A 78 13.64 -9.20 21.90
C PHE A 78 13.25 -7.73 22.03
N VAL A 79 14.20 -6.85 22.33
CA VAL A 79 13.96 -5.40 22.37
C VAL A 79 13.50 -4.90 20.97
N PHE A 80 14.15 -5.39 19.92
CA PHE A 80 13.77 -5.04 18.55
C PHE A 80 12.35 -5.49 18.21
N LEU A 81 11.96 -6.73 18.50
CA LEU A 81 10.59 -7.22 18.28
C LEU A 81 9.56 -6.44 19.10
N PHE A 82 9.91 -6.10 20.34
CA PHE A 82 9.03 -5.29 21.19
C PHE A 82 8.80 -3.88 20.61
N LEU A 83 9.85 -3.24 20.11
CA LEU A 83 9.74 -1.92 19.46
C LEU A 83 8.90 -1.99 18.17
N LEU A 84 9.06 -3.05 17.37
CA LEU A 84 8.21 -3.27 16.18
C LEU A 84 6.74 -3.43 16.56
N LEU A 85 6.45 -4.23 17.57
CA LEU A 85 5.07 -4.41 18.06
C LEU A 85 4.47 -3.09 18.54
N CYS A 86 5.22 -2.28 19.30
CA CYS A 86 4.78 -0.96 19.72
C CYS A 86 4.51 -0.04 18.52
N ALA A 87 5.36 -0.05 17.49
CA ALA A 87 5.19 0.73 16.29
C ALA A 87 3.93 0.30 15.50
N GLU A 88 3.70 -1.00 15.34
CA GLU A 88 2.49 -1.54 14.71
C GLU A 88 1.21 -1.09 15.43
N LEU A 89 1.19 -1.22 16.76
CA LEU A 89 0.05 -0.78 17.56
C LEU A 89 -0.18 0.73 17.46
N ALA A 90 0.89 1.53 17.47
CA ALA A 90 0.79 2.98 17.31
C ALA A 90 0.21 3.36 15.93
N VAL A 91 0.69 2.75 14.85
CA VAL A 91 0.16 2.97 13.50
C VAL A 91 -1.31 2.53 13.41
N ALA A 92 -1.66 1.39 13.97
CA ALA A 92 -3.04 0.90 13.99
C ALA A 92 -3.98 1.88 14.72
N ILE A 93 -3.59 2.38 15.89
CA ILE A 93 -4.37 3.35 16.65
C ILE A 93 -4.53 4.66 15.87
N VAL A 94 -3.44 5.21 15.33
CA VAL A 94 -3.47 6.44 14.51
C VAL A 94 -4.38 6.26 13.31
N THR A 95 -4.28 5.15 12.60
CA THR A 95 -5.13 4.86 11.43
C THR A 95 -6.60 4.79 11.82
N LEU A 96 -6.94 4.12 12.91
CA LEU A 96 -8.33 4.00 13.37
C LEU A 96 -8.91 5.34 13.82
N VAL A 97 -8.13 6.13 14.56
CA VAL A 97 -8.58 7.43 15.10
C VAL A 97 -8.77 8.47 14.00
N TYR A 98 -7.81 8.57 13.07
CA TYR A 98 -7.81 9.60 12.03
C TYR A 98 -8.50 9.19 10.73
N ARG A 99 -8.98 7.94 10.60
CA ARG A 99 -9.62 7.42 9.40
C ARG A 99 -10.77 8.29 8.91
N GLU A 100 -11.68 8.65 9.80
CA GLU A 100 -12.87 9.44 9.44
C GLU A 100 -12.51 10.87 9.02
N GLU A 101 -11.55 11.48 9.68
CA GLU A 101 -11.06 12.82 9.36
C GLU A 101 -10.32 12.83 8.01
N PHE A 102 -9.52 11.80 7.76
CA PHE A 102 -8.85 11.60 6.47
C PHE A 102 -9.86 11.48 5.33
N LEU A 103 -10.90 10.65 5.49
CA LEU A 103 -11.94 10.43 4.48
C LEU A 103 -12.78 11.70 4.24
N LYS A 104 -13.10 12.49 5.28
CA LYS A 104 -13.79 13.77 5.15
C LYS A 104 -12.96 14.80 4.39
N GLY A 105 -11.66 14.86 4.67
CA GLY A 105 -10.74 15.78 3.99
C GLY A 105 -10.34 15.35 2.59
N LEU A 106 -10.60 14.09 2.22
CA LEU A 106 -10.21 13.52 0.92
C LEU A 106 -10.92 14.23 -0.25
N GLU A 107 -12.20 14.53 -0.09
CA GLU A 107 -13.01 15.19 -1.12
C GLU A 107 -12.39 16.53 -1.55
N GLY A 108 -12.12 17.42 -0.60
CA GLY A 108 -11.56 18.73 -0.90
C GLY A 108 -10.17 18.66 -1.52
N ARG A 109 -9.30 17.77 -1.01
CA ARG A 109 -7.95 17.58 -1.56
C ARG A 109 -7.98 17.00 -2.97
N LEU A 110 -8.83 16.00 -3.20
CA LEU A 110 -8.96 15.34 -4.49
C LEU A 110 -9.54 16.30 -5.53
N MET A 111 -10.59 17.05 -5.16
CA MET A 111 -11.21 18.04 -6.04
C MET A 111 -10.24 19.17 -6.43
N ASN A 112 -9.45 19.69 -5.47
CA ASN A 112 -8.46 20.72 -5.77
C ASN A 112 -7.39 20.21 -6.74
N ARG A 113 -6.85 18.99 -6.51
CA ARG A 113 -5.90 18.37 -7.44
C ARG A 113 -6.52 18.10 -8.81
N PHE A 114 -7.76 17.65 -8.83
CA PHE A 114 -8.49 17.39 -10.08
C PHE A 114 -8.60 18.63 -10.94
N LYS A 115 -8.97 19.77 -10.36
CA LYS A 115 -9.08 21.04 -11.08
C LYS A 115 -7.76 21.52 -11.66
N GLU A 116 -6.67 21.33 -10.93
CA GLU A 116 -5.36 21.88 -11.28
C GLU A 116 -4.54 20.97 -12.20
N HIS A 117 -4.59 19.65 -11.97
CA HIS A 117 -3.62 18.71 -12.54
C HIS A 117 -4.21 17.66 -13.49
N TYR A 118 -5.56 17.56 -13.59
CA TYR A 118 -6.15 16.62 -14.54
C TYR A 118 -5.86 17.03 -15.98
N GLY A 119 -5.48 16.05 -16.82
CA GLY A 119 -5.24 16.25 -18.26
C GLY A 119 -3.86 16.77 -18.62
N GLN A 120 -2.97 16.97 -17.67
CA GLN A 120 -1.57 17.26 -17.98
C GLN A 120 -0.93 15.99 -18.53
N ASP A 121 -0.28 16.10 -19.69
CA ASP A 121 0.40 14.98 -20.34
C ASP A 121 1.42 14.35 -19.41
N SER A 122 1.45 13.01 -19.36
CA SER A 122 2.30 12.21 -18.47
C SER A 122 1.98 12.26 -16.96
N ASN A 123 0.87 12.84 -16.52
CA ASN A 123 0.54 12.89 -15.11
C ASN A 123 -0.07 11.57 -14.61
N ILE A 124 0.61 10.91 -13.66
CA ILE A 124 0.13 9.70 -12.97
C ILE A 124 -1.26 9.93 -12.38
N PHE A 125 -1.56 11.15 -11.93
CA PHE A 125 -2.87 11.50 -11.39
C PHE A 125 -3.99 11.36 -12.42
N THR A 126 -3.77 11.83 -13.66
CA THR A 126 -4.73 11.67 -14.77
C THR A 126 -5.00 10.20 -15.06
N GLN A 127 -3.93 9.40 -15.18
CA GLN A 127 -4.05 7.96 -15.40
C GLN A 127 -4.79 7.25 -14.26
N ALA A 128 -4.52 7.63 -13.02
CA ALA A 128 -5.20 7.05 -11.86
C ALA A 128 -6.70 7.38 -11.84
N ILE A 129 -7.09 8.60 -12.24
CA ILE A 129 -8.50 8.99 -12.36
C ILE A 129 -9.16 8.23 -13.51
N ASP A 130 -8.52 8.13 -14.68
CA ASP A 130 -9.05 7.42 -15.84
C ASP A 130 -9.24 5.93 -15.54
N GLN A 131 -8.26 5.31 -14.86
CA GLN A 131 -8.37 3.93 -14.38
C GLN A 131 -9.49 3.75 -13.36
N ALA A 132 -9.67 4.71 -12.44
CA ALA A 132 -10.77 4.66 -11.47
C ALA A 132 -12.13 4.78 -12.16
N GLN A 133 -12.27 5.69 -13.15
CA GLN A 133 -13.49 5.84 -13.93
C GLN A 133 -13.85 4.57 -14.70
N PHE A 134 -12.87 3.94 -15.30
CA PHE A 134 -13.02 2.64 -15.96
C PHE A 134 -13.45 1.55 -14.99
N ARG A 135 -12.74 1.43 -13.85
CA ARG A 135 -12.97 0.35 -12.88
C ARG A 135 -14.31 0.45 -12.16
N PHE A 136 -14.73 1.67 -11.80
CA PHE A 136 -15.92 1.92 -10.99
C PHE A 136 -17.13 2.39 -11.82
N ASN A 137 -16.99 2.51 -13.16
CA ASN A 137 -18.04 3.01 -14.03
C ASN A 137 -18.61 4.36 -13.53
N CYS A 138 -17.72 5.30 -13.24
CA CYS A 138 -18.01 6.61 -12.68
C CYS A 138 -17.38 7.73 -13.53
N CYS A 139 -17.68 8.99 -13.25
CA CYS A 139 -17.14 10.13 -13.98
C CYS A 139 -16.89 11.32 -13.06
N GLY A 140 -15.67 11.87 -13.12
CA GLY A 140 -15.26 12.95 -12.25
C GLY A 140 -15.09 12.52 -10.79
N ILE A 141 -15.01 13.47 -9.89
CA ILE A 141 -14.88 13.23 -8.45
C ILE A 141 -16.25 13.10 -7.78
N LEU A 142 -17.12 14.13 -7.92
CA LEU A 142 -18.48 14.17 -7.40
C LEU A 142 -19.51 13.88 -8.49
N SER A 143 -19.24 14.34 -9.72
CA SER A 143 -20.10 14.16 -10.89
C SER A 143 -19.34 14.43 -12.19
N ASP A 144 -19.99 14.12 -13.33
CA ASP A 144 -19.49 14.45 -14.66
C ASP A 144 -19.33 15.96 -14.91
N ASN A 145 -20.04 16.81 -14.16
CA ASN A 145 -19.93 18.28 -14.25
C ASN A 145 -18.62 18.84 -13.70
N ASP A 146 -17.86 18.07 -12.91
CA ASP A 146 -16.61 18.52 -12.30
C ASP A 146 -15.59 18.96 -13.36
N TYR A 147 -15.64 18.35 -14.55
CA TYR A 147 -14.77 18.70 -15.67
C TYR A 147 -14.93 20.14 -16.14
N ALA A 148 -16.11 20.73 -15.98
CA ALA A 148 -16.36 22.12 -16.39
C ALA A 148 -15.44 23.14 -15.69
N THR A 149 -14.91 22.78 -14.52
CA THR A 149 -14.06 23.66 -13.69
C THR A 149 -12.57 23.30 -13.75
N THR A 150 -12.17 22.34 -14.59
CA THR A 150 -10.77 21.91 -14.73
C THR A 150 -10.00 22.79 -15.72
N LYS A 151 -8.68 22.91 -15.50
CA LYS A 151 -7.78 23.54 -16.48
C LYS A 151 -7.78 22.78 -17.80
N TRP A 152 -7.83 21.45 -17.75
CA TRP A 152 -7.94 20.59 -18.93
C TRP A 152 -9.06 20.99 -19.89
N LYS A 153 -10.23 21.33 -19.35
CA LYS A 153 -11.36 21.78 -20.17
C LYS A 153 -11.06 23.10 -20.88
N ASN A 154 -10.41 24.03 -20.18
CA ASN A 154 -10.07 25.35 -20.72
C ASN A 154 -8.97 25.26 -21.79
N GLU A 155 -7.97 24.40 -21.59
CA GLU A 155 -6.87 24.21 -22.53
C GLU A 155 -7.29 23.43 -23.78
N SER A 156 -8.21 22.46 -23.64
CA SER A 156 -8.75 21.72 -24.79
C SER A 156 -9.54 22.59 -25.78
N VAL A 157 -10.01 23.76 -25.35
CA VAL A 157 -10.71 24.76 -26.22
C VAL A 157 -9.72 25.52 -27.10
N GLY A 158 -8.43 25.58 -26.74
CA GLY A 158 -7.40 26.34 -27.46
C GLY A 158 -6.74 25.64 -28.65
N ILE A 159 -6.88 24.31 -28.75
CA ILE A 159 -6.26 23.52 -29.82
C ILE A 159 -7.26 23.44 -30.99
N SER A 160 -7.03 24.28 -31.97
CA SER A 160 -7.74 24.35 -33.28
C SER A 160 -7.97 22.95 -33.85
N ASN A 161 -9.23 22.59 -34.11
CA ASN A 161 -9.73 21.39 -34.79
C ASN A 161 -10.08 20.14 -33.97
N ARG A 162 -10.08 20.15 -32.64
CA ARG A 162 -10.75 19.07 -31.87
C ARG A 162 -12.17 19.49 -31.51
N SER A 163 -13.14 18.64 -31.81
CA SER A 163 -14.52 18.78 -31.31
C SER A 163 -14.46 19.01 -29.79
N ARG A 164 -15.28 19.94 -29.27
CA ARG A 164 -15.33 20.27 -27.83
C ARG A 164 -15.60 19.02 -27.03
N VAL A 165 -14.55 18.49 -26.42
CA VAL A 165 -14.63 17.32 -25.53
C VAL A 165 -15.16 17.80 -24.17
N ASN A 166 -16.31 17.30 -23.73
CA ASN A 166 -16.92 17.70 -22.47
C ASN A 166 -16.39 16.90 -21.29
N VAL A 167 -16.13 15.60 -21.52
CA VAL A 167 -15.58 14.65 -20.54
C VAL A 167 -14.58 13.72 -21.24
N PRO A 168 -13.62 13.10 -20.54
CA PRO A 168 -12.76 12.09 -21.14
C PRO A 168 -13.57 10.87 -21.60
N VAL A 169 -13.01 10.13 -22.55
CA VAL A 169 -13.68 8.92 -23.09
C VAL A 169 -13.88 7.84 -22.03
N THR A 170 -13.05 7.81 -20.98
CA THR A 170 -13.20 6.92 -19.84
C THR A 170 -14.47 7.15 -19.02
N CYS A 171 -15.09 8.33 -19.13
CA CYS A 171 -16.41 8.65 -18.56
C CYS A 171 -17.58 8.09 -19.38
N CYS A 172 -17.33 7.69 -20.64
CA CYS A 172 -18.37 7.18 -21.52
C CYS A 172 -18.64 5.69 -21.25
N ILE A 173 -19.82 5.22 -21.67
CA ILE A 173 -20.08 3.78 -21.72
C ILE A 173 -19.21 3.22 -22.85
N LEU A 174 -18.30 2.30 -22.48
CA LEU A 174 -17.31 1.77 -23.42
C LEU A 174 -17.85 0.60 -24.24
N ALA A 175 -17.33 0.47 -25.46
CA ALA A 175 -17.58 -0.65 -26.36
C ALA A 175 -16.66 -1.86 -26.03
N ASN A 176 -15.54 -1.62 -25.34
CA ASN A 176 -14.52 -2.59 -24.97
C ASN A 176 -14.30 -2.71 -23.44
N PRO A 177 -15.35 -2.90 -22.62
CA PRO A 177 -15.23 -2.89 -21.16
C PRO A 177 -14.48 -4.10 -20.59
N ASP A 178 -14.43 -5.22 -21.33
CA ASP A 178 -13.89 -6.49 -20.84
C ASP A 178 -12.37 -6.64 -21.02
N VAL A 179 -11.71 -5.66 -21.63
CA VAL A 179 -10.26 -5.66 -21.82
C VAL A 179 -9.61 -4.88 -20.68
N GLU A 180 -8.73 -5.51 -19.91
CA GLU A 180 -8.17 -4.98 -18.66
C GLU A 180 -7.44 -3.63 -18.81
N GLU A 181 -6.86 -3.38 -19.99
CA GLU A 181 -6.14 -2.13 -20.30
C GLU A 181 -6.95 -1.14 -21.16
N SER A 182 -8.26 -1.32 -21.30
CA SER A 182 -9.11 -0.45 -22.13
C SER A 182 -9.15 1.01 -21.66
N TRP A 183 -8.79 1.27 -20.40
CA TRP A 183 -8.66 2.63 -19.89
C TRP A 183 -7.52 3.43 -20.55
N GLN A 184 -6.51 2.75 -21.11
CA GLN A 184 -5.41 3.39 -21.87
C GLN A 184 -5.84 3.75 -23.31
N HIS A 185 -6.70 2.94 -23.90
CA HIS A 185 -7.25 3.10 -25.25
C HIS A 185 -8.77 2.94 -25.24
N PRO A 186 -9.49 3.84 -24.53
CA PRO A 186 -10.93 3.70 -24.36
C PRO A 186 -11.66 3.97 -25.68
N GLN A 187 -12.64 3.12 -25.98
CA GLN A 187 -13.53 3.29 -27.12
C GLN A 187 -14.96 3.45 -26.63
N ALA A 188 -15.52 4.64 -26.82
CA ALA A 188 -16.91 4.90 -26.45
C ALA A 188 -17.86 4.13 -27.39
N LYS A 189 -18.94 3.60 -26.83
CA LYS A 189 -20.01 2.96 -27.60
C LYS A 189 -20.74 3.98 -28.49
N ASP A 190 -20.98 5.17 -27.97
CA ASP A 190 -21.51 6.31 -28.69
C ASP A 190 -20.83 7.59 -28.15
N GLU A 191 -19.78 8.00 -28.85
CA GLU A 191 -19.00 9.17 -28.46
C GLU A 191 -19.76 10.45 -28.60
N THR A 192 -20.57 10.58 -29.66
CA THR A 192 -21.39 11.78 -29.95
C THR A 192 -22.41 12.01 -28.83
N ALA A 193 -23.16 11.00 -28.47
CA ALA A 193 -24.11 11.08 -27.38
C ALA A 193 -23.39 11.30 -26.01
N CYS A 194 -22.24 10.65 -25.78
CA CYS A 194 -21.48 10.85 -24.56
C CYS A 194 -21.00 12.29 -24.38
N GLN A 195 -20.60 12.96 -25.48
CA GLN A 195 -20.09 14.33 -25.46
C GLN A 195 -21.18 15.39 -25.53
N ASP A 196 -22.45 15.01 -25.66
CA ASP A 196 -23.54 15.97 -25.71
C ASP A 196 -23.70 16.73 -24.39
N THR A 197 -24.07 18.00 -24.46
CA THR A 197 -24.33 18.85 -23.30
C THR A 197 -25.74 18.67 -22.77
N GLU A 198 -26.67 18.17 -23.60
CA GLU A 198 -28.06 17.96 -23.21
C GLU A 198 -28.21 16.68 -22.39
N TYR A 199 -28.80 16.79 -21.21
CA TYR A 199 -28.96 15.68 -20.26
C TYR A 199 -29.63 14.45 -20.88
N GLU A 200 -30.72 14.62 -21.60
CA GLU A 200 -31.50 13.52 -22.17
C GLU A 200 -30.71 12.71 -23.21
N ARG A 201 -29.73 13.34 -23.89
CA ARG A 201 -28.90 12.67 -24.88
C ARG A 201 -27.74 11.89 -24.28
N HIS A 202 -27.04 12.49 -23.30
CA HIS A 202 -25.87 11.84 -22.73
C HIS A 202 -26.19 10.88 -21.57
N ARG A 203 -27.40 10.87 -21.02
CA ARG A 203 -27.75 10.07 -19.84
C ARG A 203 -27.56 8.56 -20.01
N LEU A 204 -27.67 8.04 -21.23
CA LEU A 204 -27.48 6.62 -21.57
C LEU A 204 -26.10 6.32 -22.15
N ALA A 205 -25.27 7.33 -22.38
CA ALA A 205 -23.96 7.18 -23.01
C ALA A 205 -22.80 7.58 -22.07
N ARG A 206 -23.10 8.21 -20.91
CA ARG A 206 -22.11 8.73 -19.96
C ARG A 206 -22.43 8.29 -18.53
N HIS A 207 -21.40 7.94 -17.78
CA HIS A 207 -21.51 7.72 -16.34
C HIS A 207 -21.70 9.07 -15.62
N LYS A 208 -22.65 9.14 -14.70
CA LYS A 208 -22.99 10.38 -13.97
C LYS A 208 -22.52 10.38 -12.53
N LYS A 209 -22.46 9.20 -11.94
CA LYS A 209 -22.01 9.03 -10.58
C LYS A 209 -20.55 9.43 -10.49
N GLY A 210 -20.20 10.27 -9.52
CA GLY A 210 -18.80 10.58 -9.20
C GLY A 210 -18.08 9.39 -8.60
N CYS A 211 -16.76 9.37 -8.77
CA CYS A 211 -15.90 8.25 -8.34
C CYS A 211 -15.61 8.26 -6.84
N LEU A 212 -15.85 9.35 -6.13
CA LEU A 212 -15.44 9.53 -4.74
C LEU A 212 -16.05 8.48 -3.80
N GLU A 213 -17.35 8.19 -3.94
CA GLU A 213 -18.03 7.25 -3.04
C GLU A 213 -17.58 5.81 -3.26
N ASP A 214 -17.37 5.41 -4.52
CA ASP A 214 -16.83 4.09 -4.84
C ASP A 214 -15.38 3.95 -4.37
N LEU A 215 -14.59 5.02 -4.52
CA LEU A 215 -13.22 5.09 -4.02
C LEU A 215 -13.18 4.99 -2.49
N LYS A 216 -14.06 5.69 -1.77
CA LYS A 216 -14.19 5.58 -0.31
C LYS A 216 -14.57 4.16 0.12
N THR A 217 -15.49 3.53 -0.60
CA THR A 217 -15.92 2.16 -0.33
C THR A 217 -14.77 1.18 -0.55
N TRP A 218 -14.07 1.29 -1.66
CA TRP A 218 -12.90 0.49 -1.95
C TRP A 218 -11.80 0.65 -0.89
N PHE A 219 -11.49 1.88 -0.49
CA PHE A 219 -10.54 2.12 0.62
C PHE A 219 -10.99 1.50 1.94
N LYS A 220 -12.30 1.50 2.23
CA LYS A 220 -12.81 0.84 3.44
C LYS A 220 -12.61 -0.66 3.41
N GLU A 221 -12.89 -1.29 2.28
CA GLU A 221 -12.72 -2.74 2.08
C GLU A 221 -11.25 -3.15 2.16
N ASP A 222 -10.37 -2.48 1.41
CA ASP A 222 -8.93 -2.76 1.43
C ASP A 222 -8.31 -2.48 2.81
N THR A 223 -8.81 -1.46 3.54
CA THR A 223 -8.36 -1.18 4.92
C THR A 223 -8.68 -2.34 5.85
N MET A 224 -9.81 -3.03 5.69
CA MET A 224 -10.15 -4.21 6.51
C MET A 224 -9.20 -5.38 6.24
N ILE A 225 -8.80 -5.58 4.99
CA ILE A 225 -7.80 -6.60 4.62
C ILE A 225 -6.44 -6.25 5.25
N LEU A 226 -6.01 -4.99 5.15
CA LEU A 226 -4.76 -4.52 5.75
C LEU A 226 -4.75 -4.65 7.27
N ILE A 227 -5.88 -4.35 7.95
CA ILE A 227 -6.03 -4.57 9.39
C ILE A 227 -5.89 -6.06 9.72
N GLY A 228 -6.55 -6.93 8.96
CA GLY A 228 -6.45 -8.37 9.15
C GLY A 228 -5.02 -8.90 9.00
N LEU A 229 -4.29 -8.43 7.98
CA LEU A 229 -2.87 -8.74 7.77
C LEU A 229 -2.02 -8.22 8.93
N GLY A 230 -2.23 -6.97 9.38
CA GLY A 230 -1.50 -6.38 10.51
C GLY A 230 -1.70 -7.17 11.81
N ILE A 231 -2.94 -7.58 12.10
CA ILE A 231 -3.24 -8.46 13.26
C ILE A 231 -2.52 -9.81 13.12
N GLY A 232 -2.52 -10.40 11.92
CA GLY A 232 -1.80 -11.65 11.66
C GLY A 232 -0.30 -11.52 11.91
N ILE A 233 0.32 -10.43 11.44
CA ILE A 233 1.74 -10.14 11.66
C ILE A 233 2.02 -9.92 13.15
N ALA A 234 1.20 -9.13 13.85
CA ALA A 234 1.33 -8.90 15.29
C ALA A 234 1.23 -10.22 16.08
N PHE A 235 0.33 -11.12 15.69
CA PHE A 235 0.22 -12.45 16.29
C PHE A 235 1.50 -13.29 16.08
N LEU A 236 2.09 -13.26 14.90
CA LEU A 236 3.38 -13.91 14.62
C LEU A 236 4.51 -13.31 15.46
N HIS A 237 4.59 -12.00 15.61
CA HIS A 237 5.58 -11.34 16.48
C HIS A 237 5.42 -11.74 17.94
N VAL A 238 4.20 -11.79 18.44
CA VAL A 238 3.92 -12.25 19.81
C VAL A 238 4.31 -13.72 19.97
N SER A 239 4.02 -14.57 19.01
CA SER A 239 4.39 -15.99 19.01
C SER A 239 5.92 -16.17 19.03
N ASP A 240 6.64 -15.43 18.18
CA ASP A 240 8.11 -15.44 18.13
C ASP A 240 8.74 -14.93 19.44
N TYR A 241 8.07 -14.02 20.14
CA TYR A 241 8.51 -13.53 21.44
C TYR A 241 8.33 -14.58 22.56
N TYR A 242 7.16 -15.22 22.62
CA TYR A 242 6.85 -16.16 23.72
C TYR A 242 7.44 -17.56 23.51
N PHE A 243 7.58 -18.01 22.26
CA PHE A 243 8.01 -19.37 21.96
C PHE A 243 9.41 -19.72 22.53
N PRO A 244 10.46 -18.89 22.42
CA PRO A 244 11.77 -19.19 23.03
C PRO A 244 11.72 -19.20 24.56
N ILE A 245 10.91 -18.33 25.17
CA ILE A 245 10.75 -18.29 26.65
C ILE A 245 10.08 -19.58 27.11
N PHE A 246 9.04 -20.02 26.41
CA PHE A 246 8.34 -21.27 26.70
C PHE A 246 9.28 -22.46 26.54
N CYS A 247 10.03 -22.58 25.45
CA CYS A 247 11.00 -23.63 25.21
C CYS A 247 12.11 -23.65 26.28
N SER A 248 12.62 -22.47 26.67
CA SER A 248 13.64 -22.38 27.75
C SER A 248 13.09 -22.85 29.08
N ASN A 249 11.85 -22.50 29.43
CA ASN A 249 11.24 -22.94 30.69
C ASN A 249 10.95 -24.44 30.68
N VAL A 250 10.45 -25.00 29.57
CA VAL A 250 10.23 -26.44 29.41
C VAL A 250 11.56 -27.19 29.49
N SER A 251 12.61 -26.72 28.82
CA SER A 251 13.96 -27.34 28.89
C SER A 251 14.52 -27.38 30.34
N LYS A 252 14.42 -26.26 31.07
CA LYS A 252 14.84 -26.19 32.47
C LYS A 252 14.07 -27.16 33.35
N ASN A 253 12.75 -27.26 33.17
CA ASN A 253 11.90 -28.18 33.92
C ASN A 253 12.24 -29.64 33.61
N VAL A 254 12.47 -29.98 32.34
CA VAL A 254 12.89 -31.32 31.91
C VAL A 254 14.26 -31.66 32.48
N THR A 255 15.21 -30.72 32.42
CA THR A 255 16.57 -30.94 32.98
C THR A 255 16.52 -31.13 34.51
N SER A 256 15.69 -30.37 35.20
CA SER A 256 15.53 -30.54 36.68
C SER A 256 14.87 -31.87 37.02
N LEU A 257 13.88 -32.32 36.26
CA LEU A 257 13.27 -33.64 36.39
C LEU A 257 14.29 -34.78 36.16
N PHE A 258 15.11 -34.66 35.12
CA PHE A 258 16.19 -35.62 34.86
C PHE A 258 17.21 -35.66 35.99
N HIS A 259 17.56 -34.51 36.57
CA HIS A 259 18.47 -34.44 37.72
C HIS A 259 17.89 -35.12 38.99
N ILE A 260 16.59 -34.95 39.22
CA ILE A 260 15.88 -35.60 40.35
C ILE A 260 15.85 -37.11 40.12
N TYR A 261 15.49 -37.57 38.93
CA TYR A 261 15.45 -39.00 38.58
C TYR A 261 16.84 -39.66 38.68
N ALA A 262 17.88 -39.00 38.18
CA ALA A 262 19.26 -39.48 38.25
C ALA A 262 19.80 -39.53 39.71
N LYS A 263 19.28 -38.66 40.57
CA LYS A 263 19.61 -38.66 42.01
C LYS A 263 18.88 -39.80 42.74
N GLU A 264 17.65 -40.08 42.38
CA GLU A 264 16.87 -41.21 42.90
C GLU A 264 17.49 -42.56 42.49
N LEU A 265 17.85 -42.73 41.21
CA LEU A 265 18.53 -43.95 40.72
C LEU A 265 19.89 -44.20 41.43
N ARG A 266 20.69 -43.16 41.69
CA ARG A 266 21.93 -43.30 42.45
C ARG A 266 21.70 -43.60 43.90
N GLY A 267 20.55 -43.25 44.49
CA GLY A 267 20.14 -43.63 45.81
C GLY A 267 19.83 -45.15 45.97
N TYR A 268 19.29 -45.74 44.88
CA TYR A 268 19.05 -47.20 44.86
C TYR A 268 20.31 -48.04 44.67
N GLU A 269 21.37 -47.58 43.95
CA GLU A 269 22.60 -48.27 43.79
C GLU A 269 23.48 -48.26 45.07
N ALA A 270 23.23 -47.35 46.01
CA ALA A 270 23.90 -47.28 47.30
C ALA A 270 23.28 -48.19 48.36
N PHE A 271 22.19 -48.90 48.06
CA PHE A 271 21.49 -49.85 48.98
C PHE A 271 21.70 -51.31 48.61
N PHE A 272 22.40 -51.62 47.51
CA PHE A 272 22.87 -52.98 47.16
C PHE A 272 24.40 -53.07 47.24
#